data_00a15af26dbce19eafebdc53be74c17c
#
_entry.id   00a15af26dbce19eafebdc53be74c17c
#
_cell.length_a   1.000
_cell.length_b   1.000
_cell.length_c   1.000
_cell.angle_alpha   90.00
_cell.angle_beta   90.00
_cell.angle_gamma   90.00
#
_symmetry.space_group_name_H-M   'P 1'
#
loop_
_entity.id
_entity.type
_entity.pdbx_description
1 polymer ?
#
loop_
_entity_poly.entity_id
_entity_poly.type
_entity_poly.pdbx_seq_one_letter_code
_entity_poly.pdbx_strand_id
1 'polypeptide(L)'
;MIDRLRQQVSVCELCNLHKTRVNPVFDKGNSNAILMICGMVPAHDENMQGVPFVGRAGKLLDKILVAAGLTYDDVYITNLVKCFVAAGQSLEKHWVESCRPYLTKQINIIKPHVIITLGADSSRSLCDLAGNMPMKNMRGRILHYSRNTMIVPTYHPSYLLRKGGVKSEQYIEVLEDFNLAKKCLKEMIKMATYT
;
A
#
# COMPACT_ATOMS: atom_id res chain seq x y z
N MET A 1 15.21 -13.14 4.62
CA MET A 1 14.09 -12.97 5.60
C MET A 1 12.75 -12.78 4.89
N ILE A 2 12.65 -11.91 3.90
CA ILE A 2 11.38 -11.65 3.20
C ILE A 2 10.83 -12.90 2.47
N ASP A 3 11.68 -13.71 1.85
CA ASP A 3 11.27 -14.93 1.14
C ASP A 3 10.65 -15.98 2.07
N ARG A 4 11.21 -16.13 3.29
CA ARG A 4 10.60 -17.00 4.30
C ARG A 4 9.20 -16.53 4.71
N LEU A 5 9.00 -15.20 4.81
CA LEU A 5 7.68 -14.65 5.09
C LEU A 5 6.71 -14.87 3.93
N ARG A 6 7.18 -14.73 2.68
CA ARG A 6 6.40 -15.03 1.46
C ARG A 6 5.94 -16.49 1.45
N GLN A 7 6.82 -17.44 1.81
CA GLN A 7 6.48 -18.86 1.96
C GLN A 7 5.42 -19.09 3.05
N GLN A 8 5.50 -18.39 4.19
CA GLN A 8 4.46 -18.49 5.23
C GLN A 8 3.09 -17.99 4.73
N VAL A 9 3.07 -16.93 3.92
CA VAL A 9 1.82 -16.39 3.35
C VAL A 9 1.26 -17.31 2.28
N SER A 10 2.10 -18.01 1.51
CA SER A 10 1.64 -18.92 0.44
C SER A 10 0.75 -20.05 0.96
N VAL A 11 0.99 -20.52 2.17
CA VAL A 11 0.25 -21.61 2.84
C VAL A 11 -0.66 -21.11 3.98
N CYS A 12 -0.90 -19.79 4.09
CA CYS A 12 -1.65 -19.22 5.20
C CYS A 12 -3.13 -19.60 5.18
N GLU A 13 -3.66 -20.02 6.31
CA GLU A 13 -5.08 -20.38 6.53
C GLU A 13 -5.71 -19.62 7.71
N LEU A 14 -5.17 -18.48 8.11
CA LEU A 14 -5.59 -17.72 9.30
C LEU A 14 -7.00 -17.11 9.20
N CYS A 15 -7.60 -17.05 8.00
CA CYS A 15 -8.98 -16.59 7.81
C CYS A 15 -9.61 -17.29 6.60
N ASN A 16 -10.94 -17.23 6.49
CA ASN A 16 -11.70 -17.93 5.46
C ASN A 16 -11.41 -17.53 4.01
N LEU A 17 -10.72 -16.42 3.77
CA LEU A 17 -10.30 -16.01 2.42
C LEU A 17 -9.35 -17.02 1.75
N HIS A 18 -8.66 -17.86 2.53
CA HIS A 18 -7.82 -18.93 1.96
C HIS A 18 -8.61 -19.94 1.13
N LYS A 19 -9.90 -20.12 1.42
CA LYS A 19 -10.78 -21.07 0.72
C LYS A 19 -11.19 -20.61 -0.68
N THR A 20 -11.13 -19.31 -0.94
CA THR A 20 -11.64 -18.69 -2.19
C THR A 20 -10.55 -18.02 -3.03
N ARG A 21 -9.37 -17.80 -2.48
CA ARG A 21 -8.24 -17.26 -3.26
C ARG A 21 -7.71 -18.31 -4.24
N VAL A 22 -7.25 -17.86 -5.39
CA VAL A 22 -6.42 -18.65 -6.32
C VAL A 22 -4.97 -18.57 -5.87
N ASN A 23 -4.46 -17.34 -5.71
CA ASN A 23 -3.12 -17.08 -5.21
C ASN A 23 -3.15 -16.07 -4.07
N PRO A 24 -2.31 -16.23 -3.03
CA PRO A 24 -2.01 -15.13 -2.14
C PRO A 24 -1.14 -14.11 -2.86
N VAL A 25 -1.37 -12.83 -2.59
CA VAL A 25 -0.69 -11.71 -3.23
C VAL A 25 0.19 -11.02 -2.20
N PHE A 26 1.49 -11.24 -2.28
CA PHE A 26 2.42 -10.85 -1.20
C PHE A 26 3.04 -9.47 -1.42
N ASP A 27 3.85 -9.32 -2.47
CA ASP A 27 4.58 -8.10 -2.77
C ASP A 27 4.95 -7.94 -4.25
N LYS A 28 5.43 -6.74 -4.59
CA LYS A 28 6.04 -6.37 -5.87
C LYS A 28 7.06 -5.26 -5.64
N GLY A 29 8.07 -5.16 -6.51
CA GLY A 29 9.12 -4.13 -6.43
C GLY A 29 10.33 -4.58 -5.62
N ASN A 30 11.06 -3.63 -5.04
CA ASN A 30 12.36 -3.83 -4.44
C ASN A 30 12.24 -4.04 -2.91
N SER A 31 12.68 -5.19 -2.41
CA SER A 31 12.70 -5.48 -0.96
C SER A 31 13.73 -4.66 -0.16
N ASN A 32 14.60 -3.92 -0.82
CA ASN A 32 15.54 -2.98 -0.18
C ASN A 32 15.09 -1.52 -0.29
N ALA A 33 13.91 -1.27 -0.87
CA ALA A 33 13.37 0.08 -0.98
C ALA A 33 13.00 0.66 0.39
N ILE A 34 13.29 1.93 0.57
CA ILE A 34 12.93 2.70 1.78
C ILE A 34 11.61 3.46 1.64
N LEU A 35 10.95 3.33 0.49
CA LEU A 35 9.59 3.80 0.20
C LEU A 35 8.68 2.59 0.00
N MET A 36 7.63 2.48 0.83
CA MET A 36 6.62 1.42 0.71
C MET A 36 5.31 2.01 0.20
N ILE A 37 4.60 1.23 -0.63
CA ILE A 37 3.24 1.55 -1.06
C ILE A 37 2.33 0.44 -0.53
N CYS A 38 1.28 0.81 0.20
CA CYS A 38 0.35 -0.13 0.81
C CYS A 38 -1.08 0.13 0.34
N GLY A 39 -1.62 -0.82 -0.43
CA GLY A 39 -3.04 -0.86 -0.81
C GLY A 39 -3.91 -1.57 0.22
N MET A 40 -5.15 -1.88 -0.16
CA MET A 40 -6.14 -2.50 0.72
C MET A 40 -6.16 -4.03 0.55
N VAL A 41 -6.61 -4.51 -0.59
CA VAL A 41 -6.79 -5.93 -0.90
C VAL A 41 -6.47 -6.19 -2.37
N PRO A 42 -6.06 -7.42 -2.75
CA PRO A 42 -5.96 -7.84 -4.14
C PRO A 42 -7.33 -7.84 -4.82
N ALA A 43 -7.38 -7.43 -6.09
CA ALA A 43 -8.53 -7.62 -6.96
C ALA A 43 -8.40 -8.92 -7.76
N HIS A 44 -9.31 -9.14 -8.73
CA HIS A 44 -9.37 -10.39 -9.49
C HIS A 44 -8.07 -10.71 -10.26
N ASP A 45 -7.52 -9.72 -10.98
CA ASP A 45 -6.31 -9.93 -11.79
C ASP A 45 -5.09 -10.27 -10.91
N GLU A 46 -4.98 -9.60 -9.75
CA GLU A 46 -3.96 -9.87 -8.75
C GLU A 46 -4.09 -11.27 -8.16
N ASN A 47 -5.33 -11.71 -7.87
CA ASN A 47 -5.61 -13.06 -7.39
C ASN A 47 -5.21 -14.15 -8.40
N MET A 48 -5.42 -13.89 -9.70
CA MET A 48 -5.05 -14.84 -10.75
C MET A 48 -3.53 -14.91 -10.96
N GLN A 49 -2.80 -13.81 -10.77
CA GLN A 49 -1.37 -13.71 -11.06
C GLN A 49 -0.48 -13.83 -9.82
N GLY A 50 -1.03 -13.68 -8.60
CA GLY A 50 -0.26 -13.69 -7.35
C GLY A 50 0.60 -12.43 -7.12
N VAL A 51 0.43 -11.38 -7.94
CA VAL A 51 1.24 -10.15 -7.92
C VAL A 51 0.34 -8.93 -7.67
N PRO A 52 0.71 -8.01 -6.74
CA PRO A 52 -0.11 -6.84 -6.47
C PRO A 52 -0.07 -5.82 -7.62
N PHE A 53 -1.17 -5.11 -7.81
CA PHE A 53 -1.30 -4.01 -8.77
C PHE A 53 -0.92 -4.38 -10.20
N VAL A 54 -1.52 -5.46 -10.74
CA VAL A 54 -1.38 -5.88 -12.16
C VAL A 54 -2.61 -5.52 -13.00
N GLY A 55 -3.78 -5.32 -12.39
CA GLY A 55 -5.02 -4.94 -13.04
C GLY A 55 -5.09 -3.45 -13.42
N ARG A 56 -6.29 -2.97 -13.73
CA ARG A 56 -6.53 -1.58 -14.17
C ARG A 56 -6.02 -0.53 -13.16
N ALA A 57 -6.21 -0.77 -11.87
CA ALA A 57 -5.73 0.11 -10.80
C ALA A 57 -4.19 0.13 -10.75
N GLY A 58 -3.56 -1.03 -10.96
CA GLY A 58 -2.11 -1.17 -11.05
C GLY A 58 -1.52 -0.41 -12.23
N LYS A 59 -2.12 -0.55 -13.43
CA LYS A 59 -1.70 0.21 -14.62
C LYS A 59 -1.80 1.73 -14.43
N LEU A 60 -2.73 2.20 -13.62
CA LEU A 60 -2.79 3.62 -13.25
C LEU A 60 -1.73 3.98 -12.21
N LEU A 61 -1.44 3.07 -11.26
CA LEU A 61 -0.32 3.26 -10.31
C LEU A 61 1.01 3.34 -11.06
N ASP A 62 1.23 2.55 -12.10
CA ASP A 62 2.44 2.62 -12.96
C ASP A 62 2.60 4.02 -13.56
N LYS A 63 1.50 4.61 -14.08
CA LYS A 63 1.52 5.99 -14.60
C LYS A 63 1.82 7.02 -13.53
N ILE A 64 1.30 6.83 -12.31
CA ILE A 64 1.57 7.70 -11.16
C ILE A 64 3.04 7.61 -10.77
N LEU A 65 3.61 6.41 -10.69
CA LEU A 65 5.03 6.21 -10.39
C LEU A 65 5.92 6.93 -11.40
N VAL A 66 5.69 6.71 -12.69
CA VAL A 66 6.43 7.38 -13.78
C VAL A 66 6.31 8.90 -13.68
N ALA A 67 5.10 9.44 -13.50
CA ALA A 67 4.87 10.87 -13.36
C ALA A 67 5.52 11.47 -12.10
N ALA A 68 5.63 10.68 -11.02
CA ALA A 68 6.37 11.05 -9.81
C ALA A 68 7.89 10.84 -9.94
N GLY A 69 8.40 10.33 -11.07
CA GLY A 69 9.81 10.02 -11.28
C GLY A 69 10.29 8.87 -10.38
N LEU A 70 9.45 7.85 -10.22
CA LEU A 70 9.73 6.63 -9.46
C LEU A 70 9.63 5.40 -10.38
N THR A 71 10.41 4.38 -10.06
CA THR A 71 10.41 3.07 -10.70
C THR A 71 10.07 1.98 -9.69
N TYR A 72 9.97 0.74 -10.13
CA TYR A 72 9.81 -0.40 -9.22
C TYR A 72 11.06 -0.67 -8.36
N ASP A 73 12.22 -0.16 -8.73
CA ASP A 73 13.45 -0.26 -7.93
C ASP A 73 13.42 0.69 -6.73
N ASP A 74 12.60 1.75 -6.79
CA ASP A 74 12.47 2.75 -5.73
C ASP A 74 11.43 2.37 -4.67
N VAL A 75 10.55 1.38 -4.94
CA VAL A 75 9.39 1.11 -4.12
C VAL A 75 9.21 -0.37 -3.77
N TYR A 76 8.68 -0.62 -2.57
CA TYR A 76 8.14 -1.91 -2.16
C TYR A 76 6.61 -1.81 -2.09
N ILE A 77 5.89 -2.65 -2.83
CA ILE A 77 4.44 -2.56 -2.98
C ILE A 77 3.76 -3.77 -2.36
N THR A 78 2.75 -3.55 -1.52
CA THR A 78 1.97 -4.60 -0.87
C THR A 78 0.53 -4.13 -0.59
N ASN A 79 -0.26 -4.98 0.11
CA ASN A 79 -1.62 -4.68 0.56
C ASN A 79 -1.79 -4.99 2.06
N LEU A 80 -2.81 -4.45 2.71
CA LEU A 80 -3.21 -4.82 4.07
C LEU A 80 -3.52 -6.32 4.15
N VAL A 81 -4.37 -6.81 3.26
CA VAL A 81 -4.78 -8.21 3.17
C VAL A 81 -4.13 -8.86 1.96
N LYS A 82 -3.66 -10.09 2.11
CA LYS A 82 -2.92 -10.82 1.07
C LYS A 82 -3.80 -11.70 0.18
N CYS A 83 -5.08 -11.77 0.47
CA CYS A 83 -6.03 -12.60 -0.25
C CYS A 83 -7.10 -11.74 -0.92
N PHE A 84 -7.61 -12.24 -2.04
CA PHE A 84 -8.69 -11.61 -2.81
C PHE A 84 -9.98 -11.50 -1.98
N VAL A 85 -10.64 -10.35 -2.08
CA VAL A 85 -11.99 -10.11 -1.59
C VAL A 85 -12.88 -9.84 -2.80
N ALA A 86 -14.00 -10.57 -2.91
CA ALA A 86 -14.87 -10.48 -4.07
C ALA A 86 -15.45 -9.08 -4.24
N ALA A 87 -15.68 -8.68 -5.49
CA ALA A 87 -16.25 -7.38 -5.81
C ALA A 87 -17.63 -7.21 -5.15
N GLY A 88 -17.87 -6.05 -4.55
CA GLY A 88 -19.10 -5.77 -3.81
C GLY A 88 -19.13 -6.27 -2.36
N GLN A 89 -18.15 -7.06 -1.95
CA GLN A 89 -17.99 -7.49 -0.57
C GLN A 89 -17.23 -6.44 0.24
N SER A 90 -17.76 -6.08 1.41
CA SER A 90 -17.09 -5.17 2.33
C SER A 90 -15.88 -5.84 2.96
N LEU A 91 -14.82 -5.08 3.18
CA LEU A 91 -13.64 -5.57 3.90
C LEU A 91 -13.99 -5.81 5.37
N GLU A 92 -13.96 -7.06 5.79
CA GLU A 92 -14.25 -7.41 7.16
C GLU A 92 -13.03 -7.19 8.09
N LYS A 93 -13.31 -6.68 9.28
CA LYS A 93 -12.26 -6.34 10.26
C LYS A 93 -11.39 -7.54 10.62
N HIS A 94 -11.99 -8.71 10.79
CA HIS A 94 -11.27 -9.93 11.15
C HIS A 94 -10.25 -10.38 10.07
N TRP A 95 -10.48 -10.10 8.76
CA TRP A 95 -9.49 -10.39 7.71
C TRP A 95 -8.26 -9.50 7.82
N VAL A 96 -8.49 -8.22 8.13
CA VAL A 96 -7.39 -7.27 8.36
C VAL A 96 -6.60 -7.69 9.58
N GLU A 97 -7.26 -8.03 10.69
CA GLU A 97 -6.62 -8.47 11.93
C GLU A 97 -5.82 -9.76 11.76
N SER A 98 -6.38 -10.76 11.07
CA SER A 98 -5.69 -12.01 10.75
C SER A 98 -4.47 -11.81 9.84
N CYS A 99 -4.52 -10.83 8.94
CA CYS A 99 -3.45 -10.55 8.00
C CYS A 99 -2.40 -9.54 8.52
N ARG A 100 -2.75 -8.74 9.54
CA ARG A 100 -1.89 -7.71 10.15
C ARG A 100 -0.52 -8.21 10.56
N PRO A 101 -0.33 -9.41 11.17
CA PRO A 101 1.00 -9.90 11.54
C PRO A 101 1.96 -10.02 10.36
N TYR A 102 1.47 -10.37 9.17
CA TYR A 102 2.29 -10.44 7.96
C TYR A 102 2.73 -9.04 7.49
N LEU A 103 1.82 -8.07 7.46
CA LEU A 103 2.16 -6.69 7.09
C LEU A 103 3.14 -6.08 8.09
N THR A 104 2.93 -6.28 9.39
CA THR A 104 3.87 -5.82 10.43
C THR A 104 5.26 -6.41 10.24
N LYS A 105 5.36 -7.72 9.96
CA LYS A 105 6.63 -8.36 9.65
C LYS A 105 7.26 -7.80 8.36
N GLN A 106 6.47 -7.53 7.30
CA GLN A 106 6.97 -6.86 6.09
C GLN A 106 7.57 -5.50 6.43
N ILE A 107 6.85 -4.65 7.17
CA ILE A 107 7.35 -3.33 7.57
C ILE A 107 8.64 -3.45 8.41
N ASN A 108 8.72 -4.40 9.34
CA ASN A 108 9.90 -4.63 10.18
C ASN A 108 11.12 -5.17 9.40
N ILE A 109 10.89 -5.92 8.31
CA ILE A 109 11.96 -6.44 7.45
C ILE A 109 12.44 -5.38 6.48
N ILE A 110 11.52 -4.71 5.80
CA ILE A 110 11.80 -3.67 4.78
C ILE A 110 12.31 -2.39 5.44
N LYS A 111 11.80 -2.05 6.64
CA LYS A 111 12.15 -0.83 7.39
C LYS A 111 11.97 0.45 6.55
N PRO A 112 10.79 0.65 5.94
CA PRO A 112 10.57 1.82 5.11
C PRO A 112 10.65 3.10 5.95
N HIS A 113 11.24 4.15 5.39
CA HIS A 113 11.20 5.49 5.98
C HIS A 113 9.83 6.14 5.74
N VAL A 114 9.22 5.88 4.58
CA VAL A 114 7.91 6.41 4.23
C VAL A 114 7.01 5.30 3.69
N ILE A 115 5.75 5.28 4.12
CA ILE A 115 4.69 4.42 3.59
C ILE A 115 3.63 5.31 2.93
N ILE A 116 3.43 5.19 1.62
CA ILE A 116 2.28 5.77 0.94
C ILE A 116 1.11 4.78 1.09
N THR A 117 0.01 5.22 1.71
CA THR A 117 -1.20 4.40 1.85
C THR A 117 -2.23 4.78 0.79
N LEU A 118 -2.70 3.77 0.03
CA LEU A 118 -3.64 3.97 -1.07
C LEU A 118 -5.08 3.74 -0.59
N GLY A 119 -5.81 4.83 -0.34
CA GLY A 119 -7.21 4.82 0.07
C GLY A 119 -7.42 4.84 1.58
N ALA A 120 -8.68 5.09 1.97
CA ALA A 120 -9.04 5.37 3.36
C ALA A 120 -8.81 4.17 4.30
N ASP A 121 -9.11 2.94 3.85
CA ASP A 121 -9.00 1.75 4.71
C ASP A 121 -7.54 1.41 5.04
N SER A 122 -6.64 1.50 4.04
CA SER A 122 -5.21 1.32 4.27
C SER A 122 -4.64 2.42 5.19
N SER A 123 -5.07 3.67 4.99
CA SER A 123 -4.65 4.80 5.82
C SER A 123 -5.12 4.65 7.27
N ARG A 124 -6.41 4.38 7.49
CA ARG A 124 -6.96 4.17 8.83
C ARG A 124 -6.32 3.00 9.57
N SER A 125 -6.12 1.89 8.86
CA SER A 125 -5.56 0.66 9.44
C SER A 125 -4.11 0.84 9.90
N LEU A 126 -3.30 1.62 9.17
CA LEU A 126 -1.88 1.82 9.49
C LEU A 126 -1.62 3.00 10.43
N CYS A 127 -2.51 4.00 10.45
CA CYS A 127 -2.37 5.17 11.32
C CYS A 127 -3.12 5.04 12.65
N ASP A 128 -3.78 3.90 12.92
CA ASP A 128 -4.68 3.68 14.06
C ASP A 128 -5.68 4.83 14.26
N LEU A 129 -6.13 5.44 13.14
CA LEU A 129 -7.08 6.54 13.18
C LEU A 129 -8.47 6.01 13.53
N ALA A 130 -8.96 6.42 14.67
CA ALA A 130 -10.33 6.16 15.08
C ALA A 130 -11.33 6.95 14.22
N GLY A 131 -12.45 6.28 13.84
CA GLY A 131 -13.56 6.94 13.16
C GLY A 131 -13.48 6.93 11.63
N ASN A 132 -14.51 7.51 11.01
CA ASN A 132 -14.71 7.55 9.55
C ASN A 132 -14.16 8.82 8.91
N MET A 133 -12.91 9.20 9.23
CA MET A 133 -12.30 10.37 8.59
C MET A 133 -12.26 10.17 7.06
N PRO A 134 -12.86 11.07 6.26
CA PRO A 134 -12.84 10.96 4.81
C PRO A 134 -11.44 11.15 4.24
N MET A 135 -11.14 10.50 3.11
CA MET A 135 -9.81 10.51 2.49
C MET A 135 -9.30 11.92 2.20
N LYS A 136 -10.19 12.84 1.78
CA LYS A 136 -9.85 14.25 1.53
C LYS A 136 -9.25 14.98 2.74
N ASN A 137 -9.57 14.52 3.95
CA ASN A 137 -9.06 15.10 5.20
C ASN A 137 -7.78 14.40 5.69
N MET A 138 -7.48 13.20 5.17
CA MET A 138 -6.26 12.44 5.49
C MET A 138 -5.12 12.74 4.52
N ARG A 139 -5.43 12.90 3.21
CA ARG A 139 -4.41 13.17 2.19
C ARG A 139 -3.68 14.50 2.40
N GLY A 140 -2.53 14.65 1.78
CA GLY A 140 -1.73 15.87 1.87
C GLY A 140 -1.09 16.12 3.24
N ARG A 141 -1.06 15.10 4.10
CA ARG A 141 -0.48 15.17 5.46
C ARG A 141 0.59 14.11 5.63
N ILE A 142 1.53 14.39 6.53
CA ILE A 142 2.50 13.43 7.03
C ILE A 142 2.00 12.96 8.39
N LEU A 143 1.79 11.65 8.52
CA LEU A 143 1.37 10.99 9.76
C LEU A 143 2.50 10.07 10.25
N HIS A 144 2.46 9.66 11.51
CA HIS A 144 3.47 8.79 12.08
C HIS A 144 2.97 7.35 12.18
N TYR A 145 3.79 6.38 11.71
CA TYR A 145 3.63 4.97 12.02
C TYR A 145 4.49 4.57 13.22
N SER A 146 5.73 5.04 13.22
CA SER A 146 6.70 4.81 14.30
C SER A 146 7.71 5.97 14.35
N ARG A 147 8.69 5.89 15.26
CA ARG A 147 9.77 6.90 15.34
C ARG A 147 10.51 7.08 14.00
N ASN A 148 10.67 6.00 13.21
CA ASN A 148 11.49 5.97 12.00
C ASN A 148 10.69 5.76 10.71
N THR A 149 9.34 5.78 10.79
CA THR A 149 8.49 5.53 9.63
C THR A 149 7.33 6.51 9.62
N MET A 150 7.22 7.30 8.55
CA MET A 150 6.13 8.23 8.28
C MET A 150 5.12 7.62 7.33
N ILE A 151 3.87 8.10 7.38
CA ILE A 151 2.81 7.71 6.45
C ILE A 151 2.33 8.94 5.69
N VAL A 152 2.17 8.79 4.37
CA VAL A 152 1.51 9.78 3.50
C VAL A 152 0.28 9.13 2.89
N PRO A 153 -0.93 9.47 3.36
CA PRO A 153 -2.17 8.98 2.79
C PRO A 153 -2.48 9.63 1.43
N THR A 154 -3.00 8.83 0.49
CA THR A 154 -3.47 9.34 -0.80
C THR A 154 -4.66 8.54 -1.32
N TYR A 155 -5.33 9.02 -2.38
CA TYR A 155 -6.43 8.31 -2.99
C TYR A 155 -5.99 6.98 -3.62
N HIS A 156 -6.88 5.99 -3.56
CA HIS A 156 -6.64 4.72 -4.25
C HIS A 156 -6.77 4.88 -5.77
N PRO A 157 -5.91 4.28 -6.61
CA PRO A 157 -6.00 4.39 -8.07
C PRO A 157 -7.37 3.98 -8.64
N SER A 158 -8.06 3.01 -8.03
CA SER A 158 -9.42 2.64 -8.45
C SER A 158 -10.46 3.78 -8.27
N TYR A 159 -10.25 4.65 -7.30
CA TYR A 159 -11.09 5.85 -7.14
C TYR A 159 -10.85 6.83 -8.29
N LEU A 160 -9.60 7.06 -8.66
CA LEU A 160 -9.25 7.92 -9.79
C LEU A 160 -9.85 7.38 -11.09
N LEU A 161 -9.82 6.06 -11.32
CA LEU A 161 -10.42 5.44 -12.51
C LEU A 161 -11.91 5.79 -12.64
N ARG A 162 -12.65 5.81 -11.53
CA ARG A 162 -14.07 6.22 -11.51
C ARG A 162 -14.28 7.71 -11.76
N LYS A 163 -13.24 8.53 -11.57
CA LYS A 163 -13.26 9.99 -11.76
C LYS A 163 -12.67 10.47 -13.09
N GLY A 164 -12.27 9.54 -13.98
CA GLY A 164 -11.68 9.88 -15.29
C GLY A 164 -10.17 9.58 -15.38
N GLY A 165 -9.60 8.92 -14.40
CA GLY A 165 -8.20 8.46 -14.39
C GLY A 165 -7.22 9.65 -14.36
N VAL A 166 -6.27 9.66 -15.29
CA VAL A 166 -5.24 10.72 -15.39
C VAL A 166 -5.80 12.11 -15.73
N LYS A 167 -7.08 12.21 -16.17
CA LYS A 167 -7.73 13.48 -16.47
C LYS A 167 -8.49 14.07 -15.28
N SER A 168 -8.55 13.37 -14.14
CA SER A 168 -9.25 13.84 -12.94
C SER A 168 -8.41 14.84 -12.15
N GLU A 169 -9.06 15.79 -11.49
CA GLU A 169 -8.41 16.69 -10.52
C GLU A 169 -7.68 15.92 -9.43
N GLN A 170 -8.27 14.79 -8.98
CA GLN A 170 -7.70 13.92 -7.96
C GLN A 170 -6.39 13.26 -8.40
N TYR A 171 -6.12 13.18 -9.71
CA TYR A 171 -4.83 12.67 -10.18
C TYR A 171 -3.69 13.63 -9.84
N ILE A 172 -3.91 14.95 -9.97
CA ILE A 172 -2.95 15.98 -9.56
C ILE A 172 -2.71 15.90 -8.06
N GLU A 173 -3.78 15.79 -7.28
CA GLU A 173 -3.69 15.64 -5.82
C GLU A 173 -2.86 14.40 -5.41
N VAL A 174 -3.00 13.28 -6.11
CA VAL A 174 -2.18 12.08 -5.87
C VAL A 174 -0.71 12.33 -6.19
N LEU A 175 -0.40 13.03 -7.27
CA LEU A 175 0.99 13.39 -7.60
C LEU A 175 1.61 14.32 -6.56
N GLU A 176 0.82 15.25 -6.00
CA GLU A 176 1.26 16.10 -4.88
C GLU A 176 1.59 15.25 -3.64
N ASP A 177 0.75 14.25 -3.31
CA ASP A 177 0.99 13.35 -2.17
C ASP A 177 2.25 12.49 -2.39
N PHE A 178 2.49 11.99 -3.60
CA PHE A 178 3.73 11.27 -3.95
C PHE A 178 4.96 12.18 -3.85
N ASN A 179 4.86 13.44 -4.29
CA ASN A 179 5.93 14.41 -4.14
C ASN A 179 6.19 14.77 -2.67
N LEU A 180 5.14 14.88 -1.85
CA LEU A 180 5.23 15.06 -0.41
C LEU A 180 5.97 13.89 0.24
N ALA A 181 5.65 12.65 -0.13
CA ALA A 181 6.34 11.45 0.35
C ALA A 181 7.83 11.46 -0.02
N LYS A 182 8.18 11.84 -1.26
CA LYS A 182 9.58 11.97 -1.70
C LYS A 182 10.32 13.06 -0.94
N LYS A 183 9.67 14.18 -0.64
CA LYS A 183 10.27 15.26 0.17
C LYS A 183 10.55 14.76 1.58
N CYS A 184 9.55 14.14 2.22
CA CYS A 184 9.69 13.54 3.55
C CYS A 184 10.85 12.52 3.57
N LEU A 185 10.94 11.66 2.56
CA LEU A 185 11.99 10.65 2.44
C LEU A 185 13.39 11.30 2.39
N LYS A 186 13.57 12.35 1.59
CA LYS A 186 14.84 13.09 1.50
C LYS A 186 15.24 13.71 2.84
N GLU A 187 14.28 14.25 3.59
CA GLU A 187 14.54 14.84 4.90
C GLU A 187 14.97 13.78 5.91
N MET A 188 14.29 12.62 5.94
CA MET A 188 14.64 11.50 6.83
C MET A 188 16.04 10.94 6.53
N ILE A 189 16.41 10.78 5.26
CA ILE A 189 17.76 10.34 4.88
C ILE A 189 18.81 11.33 5.37
N LYS A 190 18.60 12.64 5.19
CA LYS A 190 19.52 13.66 5.70
C LYS A 190 19.70 13.57 7.21
N MET A 191 18.62 13.40 7.96
CA MET A 191 18.70 13.28 9.43
C MET A 191 19.50 12.04 9.85
N ALA A 192 19.34 10.91 9.13
CA ALA A 192 20.07 9.67 9.42
C ALA A 192 21.58 9.73 9.12
N THR A 193 22.02 10.66 8.23
CA THR A 193 23.46 10.83 7.90
C THR A 193 24.20 11.76 8.86
N TYR A 194 23.50 12.48 9.75
CA TYR A 194 24.09 13.37 10.75
C TYR A 194 24.11 12.78 12.18
N THR A 195 23.63 11.52 12.34
CA THR A 195 23.66 10.76 13.60
C THR A 195 24.60 9.59 13.51
#